data_a5dfe6dfb1347756c60ca4db2688d54d
#
_entry.id   a5dfe6dfb1347756c60ca4db2688d54d
#
_cell.length_a   1.000
_cell.length_b   1.000
_cell.length_c   1.000
_cell.angle_alpha   90.00
_cell.angle_beta   90.00
_cell.angle_gamma   90.00
#
_symmetry.space_group_name_H-M   'P 1'
#
loop_
_entity.id
_entity.type
_entity.pdbx_description
1 polymer ?
#
loop_
_entity_poly.entity_id
_entity_poly.type
_entity_poly.pdbx_seq_one_letter_code
_entity_poly.pdbx_strand_id
1 'polypeptide(L)'
;VAERHLTDKAKRNIARYMPYDLKTDAVWMDHHRRDKGIDYTTAWHVYNVDENHEYNPNARLKQGDAIRALQIADYNLARYRELNDSTVVMNLRMLLHFVGDMHCPTHSYFPGPRCFWECTLNGKPQKSFHSVYDKMPELIYGEMSAEEVAERIDTCKRREIKKIQSGSLYDWVRDCADNN
;
A
#
# COMPACT_ATOMS: atom_id res chain seq x y z
N VAL A 1 -9.70 -9.27 1.99
CA VAL A 1 -10.69 -8.20 2.28
C VAL A 1 -11.12 -7.51 1.00
N ALA A 2 -10.22 -6.84 0.25
CA ALA A 2 -10.57 -6.05 -0.93
C ALA A 2 -11.49 -6.80 -1.91
N GLU A 3 -11.20 -8.05 -2.25
CA GLU A 3 -12.01 -8.87 -3.16
C GLU A 3 -13.46 -9.05 -2.72
N ARG A 4 -13.72 -9.06 -1.40
CA ARG A 4 -15.07 -9.19 -0.84
C ARG A 4 -15.93 -7.96 -1.12
N HIS A 5 -15.29 -6.80 -1.27
CA HIS A 5 -15.95 -5.51 -1.48
C HIS A 5 -15.99 -5.06 -2.94
N LEU A 6 -15.39 -5.80 -3.86
CA LEU A 6 -15.47 -5.50 -5.29
C LEU A 6 -16.87 -5.78 -5.85
N THR A 7 -17.38 -4.85 -6.66
CA THR A 7 -18.57 -5.11 -7.47
C THR A 7 -18.29 -6.19 -8.53
N ASP A 8 -19.32 -6.88 -8.99
CA ASP A 8 -19.14 -7.88 -10.06
C ASP A 8 -18.54 -7.30 -11.34
N LYS A 9 -18.84 -6.02 -11.65
CA LYS A 9 -18.21 -5.30 -12.76
C LYS A 9 -16.73 -5.11 -12.54
N ALA A 10 -16.31 -4.72 -11.33
CA ALA A 10 -14.90 -4.55 -10.98
C ALA A 10 -14.17 -5.90 -11.02
N LYS A 11 -14.75 -6.96 -10.45
CA LYS A 11 -14.19 -8.32 -10.51
C LYS A 11 -13.93 -8.77 -11.95
N ARG A 12 -14.92 -8.63 -12.84
CA ARG A 12 -14.76 -8.98 -14.26
C ARG A 12 -13.68 -8.16 -14.97
N ASN A 13 -13.61 -6.84 -14.69
CA ASN A 13 -12.60 -5.98 -15.30
C ASN A 13 -11.20 -6.33 -14.82
N ILE A 14 -11.03 -6.54 -13.51
CA ILE A 14 -9.74 -6.92 -12.93
C ILE A 14 -9.28 -8.27 -13.46
N ALA A 15 -10.15 -9.28 -13.47
CA ALA A 15 -9.82 -10.63 -13.96
C ALA A 15 -9.34 -10.66 -15.43
N ARG A 16 -9.74 -9.67 -16.24
CA ARG A 16 -9.22 -9.52 -17.60
C ARG A 16 -7.72 -9.20 -17.63
N TYR A 17 -7.25 -8.38 -16.71
CA TYR A 17 -5.87 -7.88 -16.66
C TYR A 17 -4.99 -8.65 -15.69
N MET A 18 -5.60 -9.19 -14.64
CA MET A 18 -4.93 -9.92 -13.54
C MET A 18 -5.60 -11.29 -13.40
N PRO A 19 -5.25 -12.26 -14.28
CA PRO A 19 -5.92 -13.57 -14.32
C PRO A 19 -5.52 -14.49 -13.16
N TYR A 20 -4.51 -14.12 -12.40
CA TYR A 20 -4.10 -14.82 -11.18
C TYR A 20 -4.80 -14.25 -9.95
N ASP A 21 -4.45 -14.73 -8.76
CA ASP A 21 -4.99 -14.18 -7.54
C ASP A 21 -4.41 -12.77 -7.24
N LEU A 22 -5.24 -11.88 -6.67
CA LEU A 22 -4.81 -10.54 -6.32
C LEU A 22 -3.70 -10.53 -5.25
N LYS A 23 -3.55 -11.61 -4.48
CA LYS A 23 -2.51 -11.77 -3.48
C LYS A 23 -1.12 -11.77 -4.12
N THR A 24 -0.95 -12.53 -5.20
CA THR A 24 0.33 -12.56 -5.95
C THR A 24 0.64 -11.20 -6.55
N ASP A 25 -0.35 -10.52 -7.12
CA ASP A 25 -0.15 -9.20 -7.71
C ASP A 25 0.06 -8.09 -6.66
N ALA A 26 -0.51 -8.24 -5.47
CA ALA A 26 -0.33 -7.27 -4.37
C ALA A 26 1.11 -7.17 -3.87
N VAL A 27 1.90 -8.24 -3.92
CA VAL A 27 3.31 -8.25 -3.50
C VAL A 27 4.30 -8.10 -4.67
N TRP A 28 3.78 -7.99 -5.90
CA TRP A 28 4.60 -7.95 -7.11
C TRP A 28 5.59 -6.79 -7.12
N MET A 29 5.16 -5.60 -6.66
CA MET A 29 6.01 -4.40 -6.64
C MET A 29 7.25 -4.60 -5.77
N ASP A 30 7.12 -5.22 -4.61
CA ASP A 30 8.23 -5.55 -3.72
C ASP A 30 9.22 -6.54 -4.35
N HIS A 31 8.70 -7.59 -4.96
CA HIS A 31 9.53 -8.63 -5.57
C HIS A 31 10.35 -8.10 -6.75
N HIS A 32 9.81 -7.12 -7.49
CA HIS A 32 10.39 -6.62 -8.72
C HIS A 32 11.02 -5.23 -8.63
N ARG A 33 10.93 -4.53 -7.49
CA ARG A 33 11.42 -3.15 -7.31
C ARG A 33 12.90 -2.93 -7.63
N ARG A 34 13.69 -4.01 -7.79
CA ARG A 34 15.12 -3.94 -8.16
C ARG A 34 15.38 -4.39 -9.59
N ASP A 35 14.36 -4.80 -10.32
CA ASP A 35 14.50 -5.25 -11.68
C ASP A 35 14.78 -4.05 -12.61
N LYS A 36 15.67 -4.25 -13.57
CA LYS A 36 16.02 -3.21 -14.55
C LYS A 36 14.75 -2.72 -15.28
N GLY A 37 14.56 -1.42 -15.28
CA GLY A 37 13.44 -0.75 -15.96
C GLY A 37 12.24 -0.45 -15.06
N ILE A 38 12.22 -0.99 -13.82
CA ILE A 38 11.22 -0.65 -12.79
C ILE A 38 11.85 -0.29 -11.45
N ASP A 39 13.19 -0.33 -11.34
CA ASP A 39 13.98 0.02 -10.16
C ASP A 39 13.74 1.46 -9.67
N TYR A 40 13.27 2.34 -10.54
CA TYR A 40 12.82 3.69 -10.18
C TYR A 40 11.63 3.69 -9.20
N THR A 41 10.84 2.61 -9.15
CA THR A 41 9.72 2.47 -8.23
C THR A 41 10.13 2.19 -6.79
N THR A 42 11.40 1.88 -6.52
CA THR A 42 11.92 1.59 -5.17
C THR A 42 11.63 2.72 -4.17
N ALA A 43 11.61 3.97 -4.62
CA ALA A 43 11.28 5.13 -3.80
C ALA A 43 9.77 5.28 -3.52
N TRP A 44 8.92 4.54 -4.23
CA TRP A 44 7.46 4.73 -4.21
C TRP A 44 6.75 3.97 -3.10
N HIS A 45 7.50 3.19 -2.31
CA HIS A 45 6.97 2.43 -1.17
C HIS A 45 6.73 3.28 0.08
N VAL A 46 7.17 4.53 0.08
CA VAL A 46 7.13 5.42 1.24
C VAL A 46 6.75 6.83 0.84
N TYR A 47 6.36 7.63 1.81
CA TYR A 47 6.11 9.07 1.65
C TYR A 47 6.55 9.82 2.91
N ASN A 48 6.61 11.15 2.83
CA ASN A 48 7.00 12.00 3.94
C ASN A 48 5.84 12.90 4.37
N VAL A 49 5.74 13.12 5.67
CA VAL A 49 4.82 14.09 6.29
C VAL A 49 5.63 15.16 7.03
N ASP A 50 4.99 16.28 7.31
CA ASP A 50 5.53 17.35 8.15
C ASP A 50 5.13 17.18 9.63
N GLU A 51 5.45 18.18 10.45
CA GLU A 51 5.13 18.23 11.88
C GLU A 51 3.63 18.32 12.19
N ASN A 52 2.80 18.59 11.19
CA ASN A 52 1.34 18.61 11.31
C ASN A 52 0.69 17.33 10.75
N HIS A 53 1.49 16.31 10.45
CA HIS A 53 1.08 15.07 9.79
C HIS A 53 0.49 15.26 8.39
N GLU A 54 0.80 16.40 7.75
CA GLU A 54 0.41 16.69 6.38
C GLU A 54 1.44 16.15 5.39
N TYR A 55 1.00 15.69 4.21
CA TYR A 55 1.91 15.25 3.17
C TYR A 55 2.93 16.34 2.80
N ASN A 56 4.21 15.99 2.85
CA ASN A 56 5.31 16.91 2.55
C ASN A 56 5.95 16.62 1.18
N PRO A 57 5.47 17.24 0.09
CA PRO A 57 6.04 17.03 -1.24
C PRO A 57 7.48 17.53 -1.38
N ASN A 58 7.94 18.44 -0.51
CA ASN A 58 9.29 18.99 -0.54
C ASN A 58 10.34 17.99 -0.02
N ALA A 59 9.93 17.04 0.81
CA ALA A 59 10.78 15.96 1.29
C ALA A 59 10.80 14.72 0.37
N ARG A 60 10.04 14.76 -0.74
CA ARG A 60 9.96 13.69 -1.73
C ARG A 60 11.29 13.48 -2.45
N LEU A 61 11.64 12.21 -2.66
CA LEU A 61 12.79 11.87 -3.50
C LEU A 61 12.56 12.30 -4.96
N LYS A 62 13.65 12.50 -5.70
CA LYS A 62 13.59 12.89 -7.13
C LYS A 62 12.80 11.88 -7.98
N GLN A 63 12.87 10.60 -7.64
CA GLN A 63 12.13 9.52 -8.31
C GLN A 63 10.62 9.53 -8.01
N GLY A 64 10.18 10.27 -7.02
CA GLY A 64 8.79 10.29 -6.55
C GLY A 64 8.62 9.61 -5.19
N ASP A 65 7.38 9.30 -4.84
CA ASP A 65 6.96 8.61 -3.62
C ASP A 65 5.62 7.88 -3.83
N ALA A 66 5.11 7.20 -2.79
CA ALA A 66 3.84 6.47 -2.84
C ALA A 66 2.66 7.35 -3.27
N ILE A 67 2.59 8.58 -2.77
CA ILE A 67 1.46 9.48 -3.07
C ILE A 67 1.46 9.86 -4.55
N ARG A 68 2.63 10.20 -5.09
CA ARG A 68 2.76 10.50 -6.53
C ARG A 68 2.45 9.29 -7.40
N ALA A 69 2.91 8.10 -7.00
CA ALA A 69 2.62 6.86 -7.71
C ALA A 69 1.12 6.55 -7.76
N LEU A 70 0.42 6.71 -6.63
CA LEU A 70 -1.03 6.51 -6.54
C LEU A 70 -1.81 7.53 -7.39
N GLN A 71 -1.39 8.80 -7.41
CA GLN A 71 -2.00 9.82 -8.28
C GLN A 71 -1.85 9.44 -9.76
N ILE A 72 -0.69 8.93 -10.17
CA ILE A 72 -0.45 8.46 -11.54
C ILE A 72 -1.33 7.24 -11.85
N ALA A 73 -1.42 6.28 -10.92
CA ALA A 73 -2.22 5.08 -11.11
C ALA A 73 -3.71 5.41 -11.25
N ASP A 74 -4.24 6.28 -10.39
CA ASP A 74 -5.63 6.74 -10.44
C ASP A 74 -5.94 7.44 -11.78
N TYR A 75 -5.10 8.40 -12.17
CA TYR A 75 -5.22 9.12 -13.43
C TYR A 75 -5.21 8.19 -14.65
N ASN A 76 -4.34 7.18 -14.65
CA ASN A 76 -4.23 6.22 -15.74
C ASN A 76 -5.43 5.25 -15.74
N LEU A 77 -5.79 4.70 -14.59
CA LEU A 77 -6.89 3.74 -14.48
C LEU A 77 -8.26 4.36 -14.80
N ALA A 78 -8.46 5.66 -14.54
CA ALA A 78 -9.65 6.37 -14.99
C ALA A 78 -9.83 6.33 -16.52
N ARG A 79 -8.73 6.15 -17.26
CA ARG A 79 -8.69 6.07 -18.73
C ARG A 79 -8.13 4.74 -19.25
N TYR A 80 -8.30 3.67 -18.51
CA TYR A 80 -7.71 2.36 -18.81
C TYR A 80 -7.98 1.84 -20.23
N ARG A 81 -9.09 2.25 -20.86
CA ARG A 81 -9.44 1.84 -22.23
C ARG A 81 -8.54 2.45 -23.32
N GLU A 82 -7.84 3.53 -22.99
CA GLU A 82 -6.92 4.23 -23.89
C GLU A 82 -5.48 3.71 -23.75
N LEU A 83 -5.25 2.81 -22.80
CA LEU A 83 -3.93 2.27 -22.46
C LEU A 83 -3.78 0.84 -23.00
N ASN A 84 -2.53 0.44 -23.23
CA ASN A 84 -2.22 -0.96 -23.48
C ASN A 84 -2.35 -1.79 -22.18
N ASP A 85 -2.58 -3.09 -22.35
CA ASP A 85 -2.86 -4.00 -21.22
C ASP A 85 -1.72 -4.05 -20.19
N SER A 86 -0.46 -3.99 -20.62
CA SER A 86 0.70 -3.99 -19.70
C SER A 86 0.75 -2.74 -18.82
N THR A 87 0.39 -1.59 -19.35
CA THR A 87 0.27 -0.34 -18.59
C THR A 87 -0.89 -0.44 -17.58
N VAL A 88 -2.03 -0.99 -17.96
CA VAL A 88 -3.16 -1.20 -17.05
C VAL A 88 -2.76 -2.13 -15.91
N VAL A 89 -2.12 -3.27 -16.21
CA VAL A 89 -1.61 -4.22 -15.20
C VAL A 89 -0.66 -3.54 -14.24
N MET A 90 0.30 -2.76 -14.74
CA MET A 90 1.26 -2.06 -13.88
C MET A 90 0.56 -1.09 -12.93
N ASN A 91 -0.40 -0.29 -13.41
CA ASN A 91 -1.13 0.66 -12.57
C ASN A 91 -2.05 -0.06 -11.55
N LEU A 92 -2.62 -1.20 -11.88
CA LEU A 92 -3.38 -2.02 -10.93
C LEU A 92 -2.46 -2.57 -9.82
N ARG A 93 -1.26 -3.06 -10.16
CA ARG A 93 -0.24 -3.51 -9.20
C ARG A 93 0.20 -2.37 -8.27
N MET A 94 0.47 -1.20 -8.85
CA MET A 94 0.78 0.01 -8.07
C MET A 94 -0.33 0.34 -7.09
N LEU A 95 -1.59 0.35 -7.55
CA LEU A 95 -2.73 0.64 -6.69
C LEU A 95 -2.85 -0.37 -5.54
N LEU A 96 -2.80 -1.67 -5.84
CA LEU A 96 -2.91 -2.74 -4.84
C LEU A 96 -1.80 -2.66 -3.78
N HIS A 97 -0.57 -2.44 -4.21
CA HIS A 97 0.59 -2.45 -3.33
C HIS A 97 0.70 -1.15 -2.52
N PHE A 98 0.75 -0.01 -3.20
CA PHE A 98 1.05 1.27 -2.54
C PHE A 98 -0.11 1.80 -1.67
N VAL A 99 -1.35 1.39 -1.91
CA VAL A 99 -2.43 1.65 -0.93
C VAL A 99 -2.17 0.88 0.36
N GLY A 100 -1.67 -0.34 0.29
CA GLY A 100 -1.25 -1.10 1.47
C GLY A 100 -0.10 -0.41 2.20
N ASP A 101 0.96 -0.08 1.48
CA ASP A 101 2.15 0.58 2.03
C ASP A 101 1.82 1.91 2.71
N MET A 102 1.00 2.76 2.08
CA MET A 102 0.67 4.06 2.65
C MET A 102 -0.13 3.99 3.95
N HIS A 103 -0.77 2.85 4.24
CA HIS A 103 -1.47 2.61 5.50
C HIS A 103 -0.59 1.90 6.55
N CYS A 104 0.66 1.59 6.22
CA CYS A 104 1.63 1.08 7.19
C CYS A 104 2.36 2.26 7.84
N PRO A 105 2.28 2.45 9.17
CA PRO A 105 2.89 3.60 9.84
C PRO A 105 4.40 3.76 9.56
N THR A 106 5.14 2.67 9.44
CA THR A 106 6.57 2.71 9.14
C THR A 106 6.92 3.13 7.72
N HIS A 107 5.95 3.28 6.83
CA HIS A 107 6.09 3.82 5.48
C HIS A 107 5.76 5.31 5.40
N SER A 108 5.18 5.89 6.47
CA SER A 108 4.97 7.32 6.65
C SER A 108 6.18 7.92 7.36
N TYR A 109 7.00 8.71 6.66
CA TYR A 109 8.22 9.27 7.23
C TYR A 109 7.98 10.69 7.71
N PHE A 110 8.25 10.91 9.00
CA PHE A 110 8.39 12.23 9.58
C PHE A 110 9.86 12.70 9.47
N PRO A 111 10.14 14.01 9.37
CA PRO A 111 11.51 14.53 9.44
C PRO A 111 12.17 14.10 10.75
N GLY A 112 13.07 13.15 10.69
CA GLY A 112 13.74 12.56 11.85
C GLY A 112 14.27 11.17 11.57
N PRO A 113 14.64 10.40 12.60
CA PRO A 113 15.13 9.05 12.40
C PRO A 113 14.01 8.20 11.80
N ARG A 114 14.28 7.67 10.61
CA ARG A 114 13.42 6.68 9.96
C ARG A 114 13.37 5.42 10.82
N CYS A 115 12.31 4.63 10.75
CA CYS A 115 12.09 3.42 11.56
C CYS A 115 13.08 2.26 11.26
N PHE A 116 14.35 2.58 10.98
CA PHE A 116 15.40 1.60 10.66
C PHE A 116 16.34 1.28 11.82
N TRP A 117 16.04 1.74 13.05
CA TRP A 117 16.79 1.35 14.23
C TRP A 117 16.58 -0.11 14.58
N GLU A 118 17.62 -0.75 15.09
CA GLU A 118 17.55 -2.11 15.62
C GLU A 118 16.62 -2.17 16.83
N CYS A 119 15.87 -3.25 16.96
CA CYS A 119 14.96 -3.49 18.06
C CYS A 119 14.94 -4.98 18.44
N THR A 120 14.29 -5.28 19.55
CA THR A 120 14.14 -6.64 20.03
C THR A 120 12.65 -6.99 20.11
N LEU A 121 12.25 -8.11 19.54
CA LEU A 121 10.89 -8.64 19.63
C LEU A 121 10.93 -10.02 20.29
N ASN A 122 10.19 -10.18 21.39
CA ASN A 122 10.17 -11.44 22.18
C ASN A 122 11.58 -11.95 22.53
N GLY A 123 12.49 -11.03 22.92
CA GLY A 123 13.89 -11.34 23.26
C GLY A 123 14.80 -11.65 22.07
N LYS A 124 14.30 -11.58 20.84
CA LYS A 124 15.09 -11.82 19.62
C LYS A 124 15.39 -10.51 18.90
N PRO A 125 16.68 -10.26 18.53
CA PRO A 125 17.03 -9.07 17.78
C PRO A 125 16.36 -9.07 16.40
N GLN A 126 15.87 -7.93 15.97
CA GLN A 126 15.28 -7.69 14.67
C GLN A 126 16.15 -6.72 13.88
N LYS A 127 16.15 -6.86 12.57
CA LYS A 127 16.95 -6.04 11.65
C LYS A 127 16.59 -4.55 11.77
N SER A 128 15.32 -4.23 11.95
CA SER A 128 14.81 -2.88 12.13
C SER A 128 13.40 -2.91 12.68
N PHE A 129 12.96 -1.80 13.28
CA PHE A 129 11.58 -1.62 13.68
C PHE A 129 10.62 -1.69 12.48
N HIS A 130 11.01 -1.14 11.34
CA HIS A 130 10.28 -1.26 10.08
C HIS A 130 10.03 -2.74 9.71
N SER A 131 11.05 -3.60 9.81
CA SER A 131 10.90 -5.03 9.48
C SER A 131 10.00 -5.79 10.45
N VAL A 132 9.77 -5.28 11.65
CA VAL A 132 8.78 -5.85 12.58
C VAL A 132 7.37 -5.56 12.08
N TYR A 133 7.10 -4.32 11.64
CA TYR A 133 5.80 -3.96 11.09
C TYR A 133 5.46 -4.75 9.82
N ASP A 134 6.41 -4.94 8.91
CA ASP A 134 6.20 -5.74 7.70
C ASP A 134 5.81 -7.20 8.01
N LYS A 135 6.26 -7.71 9.17
CA LYS A 135 5.94 -9.07 9.66
C LYS A 135 4.77 -9.11 10.63
N MET A 136 4.20 -7.97 10.99
CA MET A 136 3.17 -7.89 12.03
C MET A 136 1.96 -8.81 11.74
N PRO A 137 1.44 -8.90 10.52
CA PRO A 137 0.35 -9.82 10.21
C PRO A 137 0.71 -11.28 10.52
N GLU A 138 1.90 -11.74 10.15
CA GLU A 138 2.40 -13.08 10.45
C GLU A 138 2.54 -13.31 11.97
N LEU A 139 3.04 -12.31 12.68
CA LEU A 139 3.26 -12.38 14.13
C LEU A 139 1.95 -12.42 14.92
N ILE A 140 0.92 -11.72 14.46
CA ILE A 140 -0.38 -11.63 15.14
C ILE A 140 -1.28 -12.80 14.78
N TYR A 141 -1.33 -13.17 13.50
CA TYR A 141 -2.30 -14.12 12.97
C TYR A 141 -1.71 -15.54 12.79
N GLY A 142 -0.38 -15.67 12.83
CA GLY A 142 0.29 -16.96 12.75
C GLY A 142 -0.04 -17.72 11.47
N GLU A 143 -0.51 -18.96 11.64
CA GLU A 143 -0.83 -19.88 10.53
C GLU A 143 -2.28 -19.74 10.02
N MET A 144 -3.00 -18.68 10.39
CA MET A 144 -4.36 -18.46 9.89
C MET A 144 -4.37 -18.30 8.37
N SER A 145 -5.36 -18.86 7.71
CA SER A 145 -5.59 -18.64 6.29
C SER A 145 -5.96 -17.19 6.00
N ALA A 146 -5.77 -16.74 4.76
CA ALA A 146 -6.14 -15.39 4.33
C ALA A 146 -7.65 -15.12 4.52
N GLU A 147 -8.48 -16.15 4.37
CA GLU A 147 -9.92 -16.11 4.59
C GLU A 147 -10.25 -15.86 6.07
N GLU A 148 -9.63 -16.61 6.98
CA GLU A 148 -9.83 -16.44 8.43
C GLU A 148 -9.35 -15.07 8.92
N VAL A 149 -8.19 -14.60 8.43
CA VAL A 149 -7.71 -13.24 8.71
C VAL A 149 -8.69 -12.20 8.19
N ALA A 150 -9.16 -12.35 6.94
CA ALA A 150 -10.12 -11.43 6.35
C ALA A 150 -11.43 -11.38 7.14
N GLU A 151 -11.95 -12.51 7.62
CA GLU A 151 -13.13 -12.54 8.48
C GLU A 151 -12.94 -11.80 9.79
N ARG A 152 -11.75 -11.91 10.36
CA ARG A 152 -11.42 -11.25 11.63
C ARG A 152 -11.25 -9.75 11.53
N ILE A 153 -10.66 -9.24 10.43
CA ILE A 153 -10.34 -7.81 10.27
C ILE A 153 -11.38 -7.03 9.47
N ASP A 154 -12.23 -7.70 8.66
CA ASP A 154 -13.26 -7.08 7.84
C ASP A 154 -14.51 -6.78 8.69
N THR A 155 -14.34 -5.92 9.66
CA THR A 155 -15.37 -5.58 10.66
C THR A 155 -16.06 -4.24 10.40
N CYS A 156 -15.59 -3.49 9.40
CA CYS A 156 -16.12 -2.16 9.09
C CYS A 156 -17.56 -2.23 8.60
N LYS A 157 -18.41 -1.40 9.20
CA LYS A 157 -19.82 -1.25 8.78
C LYS A 157 -19.89 -0.43 7.48
N ARG A 158 -20.94 -0.65 6.70
CA ARG A 158 -21.16 0.07 5.43
C ARG A 158 -21.02 1.60 5.53
N ARG A 159 -21.43 2.19 6.67
CA ARG A 159 -21.28 3.64 6.90
C ARG A 159 -19.81 4.04 7.02
N GLU A 160 -19.01 3.25 7.70
CA GLU A 160 -17.57 3.48 7.90
C GLU A 160 -16.82 3.32 6.58
N ILE A 161 -17.14 2.26 5.82
CA ILE A 161 -16.58 2.06 4.48
C ILE A 161 -16.86 3.27 3.57
N LYS A 162 -18.10 3.79 3.57
CA LYS A 162 -18.44 4.99 2.80
C LYS A 162 -17.64 6.22 3.25
N LYS A 163 -17.43 6.40 4.56
CA LYS A 163 -16.63 7.49 5.09
C LYS A 163 -15.19 7.39 4.62
N ILE A 164 -14.57 6.21 4.71
CA ILE A 164 -13.20 5.95 4.25
C ILE A 164 -13.09 6.23 2.74
N GLN A 165 -14.02 5.71 1.95
CA GLN A 165 -14.01 5.87 0.48
C GLN A 165 -14.28 7.30 0.01
N SER A 166 -14.90 8.14 0.83
CA SER A 166 -15.15 9.56 0.50
C SER A 166 -13.95 10.46 0.78
N GLY A 167 -12.92 9.96 1.45
CA GLY A 167 -11.68 10.67 1.73
C GLY A 167 -10.78 10.77 0.50
N SER A 168 -9.86 11.72 0.56
CA SER A 168 -8.78 11.87 -0.41
C SER A 168 -7.54 11.08 0.01
N LEU A 169 -6.57 10.93 -0.88
CA LEU A 169 -5.24 10.39 -0.52
C LEU A 169 -4.60 11.16 0.65
N TYR A 170 -4.83 12.45 0.76
CA TYR A 170 -4.28 13.28 1.83
C TYR A 170 -4.97 13.04 3.17
N ASP A 171 -6.27 12.74 3.17
CA ASP A 171 -6.98 12.32 4.39
C ASP A 171 -6.42 10.98 4.89
N TRP A 172 -6.14 10.03 4.00
CA TRP A 172 -5.53 8.75 4.35
C TRP A 172 -4.09 8.91 4.85
N VAL A 173 -3.31 9.83 4.26
CA VAL A 173 -1.97 10.17 4.75
C VAL A 173 -2.03 10.63 6.19
N ARG A 174 -2.94 11.55 6.50
CA ARG A 174 -3.10 12.10 7.87
C ARG A 174 -3.53 11.01 8.84
N ASP A 175 -4.55 10.24 8.49
CA ASP A 175 -5.03 9.13 9.33
C ASP A 175 -3.90 8.14 9.65
N CYS A 176 -3.03 7.84 8.69
CA CYS A 176 -1.89 6.96 8.91
C CYS A 176 -0.82 7.63 9.79
N ALA A 177 -0.47 8.88 9.52
CA ALA A 177 0.54 9.62 10.27
C ALA A 177 0.11 9.86 11.72
N ASP A 178 -1.17 10.06 12.00
CA ASP A 178 -1.73 10.22 13.36
C ASP A 178 -1.62 8.92 14.19
N ASN A 179 -1.46 7.78 13.53
CA ASN A 179 -1.30 6.47 14.16
C ASN A 179 0.15 5.96 14.20
N ASN A 180 1.13 6.80 13.83
CA ASN A 180 2.55 6.45 13.77
C ASN A 180 3.30 6.68 15.09
#